data_87420470bd9cabd1627d32fd414bed4d
#
_entry.id   87420470bd9cabd1627d32fd414bed4d
#
_cell.length_a   1.000
_cell.length_b   1.000
_cell.length_c   1.000
_cell.angle_alpha   90.00
_cell.angle_beta   90.00
_cell.angle_gamma   90.00
#
_symmetry.space_group_name_H-M   'P 1'
#
loop_
_entity.id
_entity.type
_entity.pdbx_description
1 polymer ?
#
loop_
_entity_poly.entity_id
_entity_poly.type
_entity_poly.pdbx_seq_one_letter_code
_entity_poly.pdbx_strand_id
1 'polypeptide(L)'
;MELLEAIPRELRRRCVLSHHVDLVREFGLGGVHLSVSDWRGLSSPPEGLRPDQLVGVSCHSRAELEALPFTPSYAYLSPVAPSLSKEGYGATGAWSEEELIEFCRSYPFPLIALGGIQPENANSFLRRGFSAVASLGYWEGLRIHELEGALRHLCQPAILFCGGLDPTAEAGITADARHAERLGARCYTVATALTRQDAHSFYGCTSVSEEELVGQLEALSQQRPPEVAKIGLVTSLGQVLTLTKHLRRLFPTCLIIWDPILRTSSGYQLLSDSTPESLHQAIGEVDLLLPNAYEREVLFGGIPPQEVAQHSGTILLCKSAQVTSDGISDIAYLPDGVEIRRTAPATGQDRHGTGCLYASELAVALARGEELGQAMGRAQHSVGCYRSGSMLPKGEEQAHLGRRMFVTHGRTSTEVLQQAERVLRLGLADIIQLRMKGSDWATILDTARDLQALCRSFGVPLIINDHVDIAALISADGVHLGKEDLSPTLARQILGPSALIGRTC
;
A
#
# COMPACT_ATOMS: atom_id res chain seq x y z
N MET A 1 -28.68 17.17 5.43
CA MET A 1 -28.12 18.03 6.49
C MET A 1 -27.58 17.17 7.64
N GLU A 2 -28.42 16.49 8.42
CA GLU A 2 -28.01 15.67 9.57
C GLU A 2 -26.85 14.71 9.27
N LEU A 3 -26.86 14.04 8.10
CA LEU A 3 -25.78 13.13 7.69
C LEU A 3 -24.44 13.86 7.51
N LEU A 4 -24.45 15.07 6.91
CA LEU A 4 -23.24 15.86 6.69
C LEU A 4 -22.70 16.45 8.00
N GLU A 5 -23.58 16.80 8.94
CA GLU A 5 -23.23 17.26 10.28
C GLU A 5 -22.53 16.15 11.08
N ALA A 6 -22.98 14.90 10.91
CA ALA A 6 -22.41 13.73 11.58
C ALA A 6 -21.01 13.34 11.06
N ILE A 7 -20.59 13.81 9.88
CA ILE A 7 -19.25 13.52 9.35
C ILE A 7 -18.20 14.33 10.14
N PRO A 8 -17.19 13.66 10.76
CA PRO A 8 -16.08 14.34 11.40
C PRO A 8 -15.39 15.34 10.46
N ARG A 9 -14.99 16.50 10.98
CA ARG A 9 -14.44 17.61 10.17
C ARG A 9 -13.21 17.18 9.36
N GLU A 10 -12.36 16.35 9.93
CA GLU A 10 -11.15 15.80 9.30
C GLU A 10 -11.45 14.88 8.11
N LEU A 11 -12.64 14.26 8.07
CA LEU A 11 -13.05 13.38 6.98
C LEU A 11 -13.81 14.10 5.86
N ARG A 12 -14.32 15.31 6.12
CA ARG A 12 -15.16 16.06 5.16
C ARG A 12 -14.44 16.34 3.84
N ARG A 13 -13.12 16.60 3.88
CA ARG A 13 -12.30 16.80 2.66
C ARG A 13 -12.19 15.56 1.79
N ARG A 14 -12.53 14.38 2.30
CA ARG A 14 -12.54 13.10 1.56
C ARG A 14 -13.91 12.78 0.95
N CYS A 15 -14.91 13.61 1.20
CA CYS A 15 -16.26 13.41 0.72
C CYS A 15 -16.53 14.29 -0.50
N VAL A 16 -17.04 13.69 -1.56
CA VAL A 16 -17.55 14.37 -2.75
C VAL A 16 -19.07 14.22 -2.76
N LEU A 17 -19.78 15.33 -2.91
CA LEU A 17 -21.23 15.35 -2.86
C LEU A 17 -21.82 15.49 -4.26
N SER A 18 -22.86 14.73 -4.57
CA SER A 18 -23.59 14.88 -5.84
C SER A 18 -24.47 16.13 -5.83
N HIS A 19 -24.42 16.93 -6.90
CA HIS A 19 -25.29 18.07 -7.26
C HIS A 19 -25.22 19.33 -6.39
N HIS A 20 -24.97 19.24 -5.11
CA HIS A 20 -25.18 20.34 -4.13
C HIS A 20 -23.91 21.14 -3.86
N VAL A 21 -23.52 22.05 -4.77
CA VAL A 21 -22.32 22.90 -4.64
C VAL A 21 -22.34 23.75 -3.36
N ASP A 22 -23.52 24.26 -2.97
CA ASP A 22 -23.66 25.10 -1.77
C ASP A 22 -23.31 24.33 -0.50
N LEU A 23 -23.77 23.09 -0.38
CA LEU A 23 -23.44 22.22 0.76
C LEU A 23 -21.94 21.82 0.74
N VAL A 24 -21.33 21.67 -0.42
CA VAL A 24 -19.88 21.43 -0.52
C VAL A 24 -19.10 22.58 0.12
N ARG A 25 -19.52 23.82 -0.12
CA ARG A 25 -18.92 25.02 0.49
C ARG A 25 -19.19 25.11 1.98
N GLU A 26 -20.46 24.98 2.37
CA GLU A 26 -20.93 25.11 3.76
C GLU A 26 -20.23 24.12 4.69
N PHE A 27 -20.15 22.85 4.28
CA PHE A 27 -19.57 21.78 5.09
C PHE A 27 -18.07 21.57 4.86
N GLY A 28 -17.44 22.29 3.91
CA GLY A 28 -16.03 22.16 3.59
C GLY A 28 -15.67 20.79 3.03
N LEU A 29 -16.53 20.23 2.18
CA LEU A 29 -16.33 18.90 1.58
C LEU A 29 -15.21 18.93 0.53
N GLY A 30 -14.75 17.75 0.10
CA GLY A 30 -13.65 17.57 -0.86
C GLY A 30 -14.01 17.92 -2.29
N GLY A 31 -15.28 17.98 -2.65
CA GLY A 31 -15.69 18.35 -4.00
C GLY A 31 -17.16 18.07 -4.32
N VAL A 32 -17.51 18.34 -5.56
CA VAL A 32 -18.83 18.08 -6.13
C VAL A 32 -18.74 17.11 -7.32
N HIS A 33 -19.75 16.26 -7.46
CA HIS A 33 -19.94 15.41 -8.64
C HIS A 33 -21.19 15.83 -9.39
N LEU A 34 -21.07 16.10 -10.68
CA LEU A 34 -22.12 16.61 -11.55
C LEU A 34 -22.63 15.52 -12.49
N SER A 35 -23.93 15.37 -12.57
CA SER A 35 -24.57 14.53 -13.60
C SER A 35 -24.52 15.21 -14.98
N VAL A 36 -24.90 14.47 -16.03
CA VAL A 36 -24.99 15.02 -17.39
C VAL A 36 -25.93 16.23 -17.46
N SER A 37 -27.04 16.19 -16.72
CA SER A 37 -27.99 17.31 -16.69
C SER A 37 -27.41 18.56 -15.99
N ASP A 38 -26.54 18.38 -15.02
CA ASP A 38 -25.95 19.50 -14.29
C ASP A 38 -24.88 20.23 -15.10
N TRP A 39 -23.94 19.48 -15.73
CA TRP A 39 -22.84 20.11 -16.43
C TRP A 39 -23.17 20.61 -17.85
N ARG A 40 -24.19 20.05 -18.52
CA ARG A 40 -24.60 20.51 -19.88
C ARG A 40 -25.02 21.99 -19.95
N GLY A 41 -25.47 22.56 -18.84
CA GLY A 41 -25.86 23.97 -18.77
C GLY A 41 -24.74 24.92 -18.36
N LEU A 42 -23.52 24.38 -18.12
CA LEU A 42 -22.38 25.17 -17.64
C LEU A 42 -21.49 25.57 -18.83
N SER A 43 -20.75 26.67 -18.69
CA SER A 43 -19.63 27.07 -19.56
C SER A 43 -18.28 27.01 -18.91
N SER A 44 -18.26 26.78 -17.58
CA SER A 44 -17.09 26.70 -16.74
C SER A 44 -17.41 25.83 -15.49
N PRO A 45 -16.41 25.40 -14.71
CA PRO A 45 -16.66 24.74 -13.41
C PRO A 45 -17.57 25.59 -12.52
N PRO A 46 -18.37 24.96 -11.62
CA PRO A 46 -19.25 25.69 -10.70
C PRO A 46 -18.49 26.74 -9.89
N GLU A 47 -19.04 27.95 -9.84
CA GLU A 47 -18.45 29.05 -9.11
C GLU A 47 -18.42 28.81 -7.59
N GLY A 48 -17.43 29.39 -6.92
CA GLY A 48 -17.31 29.39 -5.46
C GLY A 48 -16.74 28.13 -4.84
N LEU A 49 -16.26 27.18 -5.62
CA LEU A 49 -15.42 26.09 -5.14
C LEU A 49 -13.98 26.60 -4.92
N ARG A 50 -13.30 26.05 -3.92
CA ARG A 50 -11.87 26.31 -3.70
C ARG A 50 -11.01 25.59 -4.73
N PRO A 51 -9.80 26.06 -5.04
CA PRO A 51 -8.91 25.40 -5.98
C PRO A 51 -8.53 23.95 -5.63
N ASP A 52 -8.61 23.59 -4.34
CA ASP A 52 -8.33 22.25 -3.81
C ASP A 52 -9.56 21.32 -3.83
N GLN A 53 -10.73 21.80 -4.21
CA GLN A 53 -11.95 20.99 -4.29
C GLN A 53 -12.13 20.36 -5.68
N LEU A 54 -12.51 19.09 -5.69
CA LEU A 54 -12.68 18.31 -6.90
C LEU A 54 -14.01 18.62 -7.59
N VAL A 55 -13.97 18.66 -8.92
CA VAL A 55 -15.17 18.68 -9.76
C VAL A 55 -15.20 17.41 -10.61
N GLY A 56 -16.00 16.44 -10.21
CA GLY A 56 -16.23 15.22 -10.97
C GLY A 56 -17.45 15.32 -11.87
N VAL A 57 -17.47 14.57 -12.95
CA VAL A 57 -18.60 14.52 -13.89
C VAL A 57 -18.98 13.08 -14.24
N SER A 58 -20.27 12.85 -14.54
CA SER A 58 -20.72 11.60 -15.18
C SER A 58 -20.87 11.81 -16.67
N CYS A 59 -20.41 10.84 -17.47
CA CYS A 59 -20.63 10.76 -18.91
C CYS A 59 -21.03 9.32 -19.28
N HIS A 60 -21.87 9.20 -20.32
CA HIS A 60 -22.38 7.91 -20.78
C HIS A 60 -21.91 7.54 -22.19
N SER A 61 -21.14 8.42 -22.83
CA SER A 61 -20.59 8.21 -24.16
C SER A 61 -19.35 9.04 -24.41
N ARG A 62 -18.61 8.68 -25.47
CA ARG A 62 -17.48 9.46 -25.97
C ARG A 62 -17.92 10.89 -26.34
N ALA A 63 -19.03 11.01 -27.02
CA ALA A 63 -19.54 12.31 -27.43
C ALA A 63 -19.83 13.25 -26.26
N GLU A 64 -20.26 12.71 -25.11
CA GLU A 64 -20.46 13.50 -23.90
C GLU A 64 -19.14 13.93 -23.28
N LEU A 65 -18.13 13.05 -23.27
CA LEU A 65 -16.78 13.42 -22.80
C LEU A 65 -16.14 14.51 -23.65
N GLU A 66 -16.28 14.42 -24.98
CA GLU A 66 -15.77 15.41 -25.92
C GLU A 66 -16.54 16.75 -25.88
N ALA A 67 -17.81 16.71 -25.45
CA ALA A 67 -18.67 17.89 -25.30
C ALA A 67 -18.56 18.61 -23.96
N LEU A 68 -17.66 18.16 -23.06
CA LEU A 68 -17.47 18.78 -21.74
C LEU A 68 -17.02 20.25 -21.90
N PRO A 69 -17.70 21.19 -21.25
CA PRO A 69 -17.40 22.63 -21.40
C PRO A 69 -16.17 23.08 -20.61
N PHE A 70 -15.61 22.20 -19.77
CA PHE A 70 -14.41 22.45 -18.94
C PHE A 70 -13.69 21.13 -18.66
N THR A 71 -12.44 21.21 -18.23
CA THR A 71 -11.65 20.05 -17.79
C THR A 71 -12.03 19.69 -16.35
N PRO A 72 -12.68 18.53 -16.10
CA PRO A 72 -13.01 18.10 -14.75
C PRO A 72 -11.79 17.51 -14.03
N SER A 73 -11.87 17.37 -12.70
CA SER A 73 -10.86 16.65 -11.91
C SER A 73 -10.85 15.15 -12.22
N TYR A 74 -11.99 14.59 -12.58
CA TYR A 74 -12.19 13.22 -13.07
C TYR A 74 -13.54 13.07 -13.74
N ALA A 75 -13.69 12.04 -14.57
CA ALA A 75 -15.01 11.67 -15.14
C ALA A 75 -15.34 10.20 -14.90
N TYR A 76 -16.58 9.91 -14.51
CA TYR A 76 -17.14 8.57 -14.60
C TYR A 76 -17.60 8.31 -16.04
N LEU A 77 -17.17 7.19 -16.61
CA LEU A 77 -17.75 6.62 -17.83
C LEU A 77 -18.64 5.44 -17.44
N SER A 78 -19.95 5.54 -17.72
CA SER A 78 -20.96 4.59 -17.26
C SER A 78 -22.09 4.42 -18.29
N PRO A 79 -22.57 3.17 -18.52
CA PRO A 79 -22.06 1.91 -17.98
C PRO A 79 -20.94 1.35 -18.85
N VAL A 80 -19.92 0.78 -18.23
CA VAL A 80 -18.81 0.10 -18.94
C VAL A 80 -19.02 -1.42 -19.05
N ALA A 81 -19.97 -1.95 -18.28
CA ALA A 81 -20.44 -3.35 -18.33
C ALA A 81 -21.94 -3.40 -18.00
N PRO A 82 -22.62 -4.54 -18.22
CA PRO A 82 -24.04 -4.69 -17.85
C PRO A 82 -24.29 -4.32 -16.39
N SER A 83 -25.25 -3.45 -16.14
CA SER A 83 -25.55 -2.93 -14.81
C SER A 83 -26.07 -4.03 -13.89
N LEU A 84 -25.58 -4.07 -12.64
CA LEU A 84 -26.04 -5.00 -11.60
C LEU A 84 -27.31 -4.50 -10.89
N SER A 85 -27.51 -3.18 -10.86
CA SER A 85 -28.64 -2.54 -10.16
C SER A 85 -29.80 -2.12 -11.05
N LYS A 86 -29.62 -2.10 -12.38
CA LYS A 86 -30.65 -1.70 -13.35
C LYS A 86 -30.78 -2.75 -14.46
N GLU A 87 -31.83 -3.52 -14.42
CA GLU A 87 -32.11 -4.57 -15.41
C GLU A 87 -32.22 -3.99 -16.83
N GLY A 88 -31.50 -4.60 -17.79
CA GLY A 88 -31.47 -4.14 -19.17
C GLY A 88 -30.62 -2.90 -19.45
N TYR A 89 -29.98 -2.30 -18.44
CA TYR A 89 -29.06 -1.17 -18.63
C TYR A 89 -27.62 -1.69 -18.71
N GLY A 90 -27.00 -1.63 -19.87
CA GLY A 90 -25.68 -2.16 -20.10
C GLY A 90 -24.95 -1.49 -21.24
N ALA A 91 -23.64 -1.63 -21.27
CA ALA A 91 -22.83 -1.25 -22.41
C ALA A 91 -23.25 -2.12 -23.61
N THR A 92 -24.19 -1.62 -24.41
CA THR A 92 -24.45 -2.20 -25.73
C THR A 92 -23.37 -1.69 -26.65
N GLY A 93 -22.33 -2.49 -26.79
CA GLY A 93 -21.31 -2.50 -27.81
C GLY A 93 -20.95 -1.13 -28.38
N ALA A 94 -19.76 -0.73 -28.28
CA ALA A 94 -19.26 0.25 -29.22
C ALA A 94 -17.75 0.48 -29.14
N TRP A 95 -17.07 -0.20 -28.24
CA TRP A 95 -15.62 -0.06 -28.15
C TRP A 95 -14.99 -1.41 -28.36
N SER A 96 -14.09 -1.54 -29.34
CA SER A 96 -13.11 -2.61 -29.29
C SER A 96 -12.23 -2.42 -28.06
N GLU A 97 -11.61 -3.47 -27.59
CA GLU A 97 -10.72 -3.38 -26.42
C GLU A 97 -9.57 -2.40 -26.69
N GLU A 98 -9.04 -2.41 -27.90
CA GLU A 98 -7.94 -1.54 -28.33
C GLU A 98 -8.37 -0.06 -28.40
N GLU A 99 -9.54 0.24 -28.96
CA GLU A 99 -10.10 1.61 -29.00
C GLU A 99 -10.32 2.17 -27.59
N LEU A 100 -10.80 1.34 -26.66
CA LEU A 100 -11.01 1.77 -25.28
C LEU A 100 -9.69 2.06 -24.56
N ILE A 101 -8.66 1.22 -24.78
CA ILE A 101 -7.32 1.40 -24.22
C ILE A 101 -6.69 2.70 -24.73
N GLU A 102 -6.71 2.91 -26.06
CA GLU A 102 -6.14 4.11 -26.67
C GLU A 102 -6.88 5.36 -26.20
N PHE A 103 -8.19 5.30 -26.14
CA PHE A 103 -9.04 6.39 -25.65
C PHE A 103 -8.73 6.76 -24.21
N CYS A 104 -8.71 5.78 -23.29
CA CYS A 104 -8.44 6.05 -21.87
C CYS A 104 -7.05 6.65 -21.64
N ARG A 105 -6.05 6.24 -22.43
CA ARG A 105 -4.68 6.77 -22.35
C ARG A 105 -4.52 8.18 -22.90
N SER A 106 -5.31 8.55 -23.88
CA SER A 106 -5.23 9.86 -24.55
C SER A 106 -5.99 10.97 -23.83
N TYR A 107 -6.84 10.62 -22.84
CA TYR A 107 -7.67 11.64 -22.17
C TYR A 107 -6.88 12.48 -21.16
N PRO A 108 -7.08 13.81 -21.13
CA PRO A 108 -6.27 14.73 -20.33
C PRO A 108 -6.62 14.75 -18.84
N PHE A 109 -7.57 13.93 -18.39
CA PHE A 109 -7.98 13.80 -17.00
C PHE A 109 -8.33 12.33 -16.67
N PRO A 110 -8.31 11.93 -15.39
CA PRO A 110 -8.62 10.57 -14.97
C PRO A 110 -10.02 10.11 -15.39
N LEU A 111 -10.12 8.99 -16.11
CA LEU A 111 -11.37 8.29 -16.38
C LEU A 111 -11.57 7.17 -15.37
N ILE A 112 -12.77 7.10 -14.78
CA ILE A 112 -13.17 6.11 -13.80
C ILE A 112 -14.28 5.24 -14.41
N ALA A 113 -14.05 3.94 -14.46
CA ALA A 113 -15.05 2.99 -14.95
C ALA A 113 -16.17 2.80 -13.91
N LEU A 114 -17.43 2.95 -14.34
CA LEU A 114 -18.60 2.73 -13.48
C LEU A 114 -19.66 1.93 -14.24
N GLY A 115 -20.47 1.18 -13.51
CA GLY A 115 -21.56 0.34 -14.03
C GLY A 115 -21.10 -1.08 -14.36
N GLY A 116 -21.74 -2.06 -13.72
CA GLY A 116 -21.43 -3.48 -13.85
C GLY A 116 -20.06 -3.90 -13.28
N ILE A 117 -19.43 -3.06 -12.49
CA ILE A 117 -18.12 -3.35 -11.88
C ILE A 117 -18.28 -4.29 -10.67
N GLN A 118 -17.49 -5.35 -10.68
CA GLN A 118 -17.36 -6.35 -9.64
C GLN A 118 -15.87 -6.64 -9.40
N PRO A 119 -15.47 -7.24 -8.27
CA PRO A 119 -14.07 -7.59 -8.01
C PRO A 119 -13.42 -8.42 -9.13
N GLU A 120 -14.20 -9.31 -9.76
CA GLU A 120 -13.74 -10.22 -10.80
C GLU A 120 -13.39 -9.51 -12.11
N ASN A 121 -14.09 -8.42 -12.45
CA ASN A 121 -13.87 -7.67 -13.70
C ASN A 121 -13.14 -6.34 -13.50
N ALA A 122 -13.05 -5.81 -12.27
CA ALA A 122 -12.45 -4.52 -11.96
C ALA A 122 -11.05 -4.34 -12.58
N ASN A 123 -10.20 -5.37 -12.42
CA ASN A 123 -8.84 -5.37 -12.94
C ASN A 123 -8.76 -5.30 -14.48
N SER A 124 -9.77 -5.81 -15.19
CA SER A 124 -9.80 -5.73 -16.64
C SER A 124 -9.96 -4.29 -17.12
N PHE A 125 -10.71 -3.46 -16.40
CA PHE A 125 -10.88 -2.04 -16.72
C PHE A 125 -9.63 -1.21 -16.38
N LEU A 126 -8.96 -1.52 -15.28
CA LEU A 126 -7.66 -0.89 -14.96
C LEU A 126 -6.61 -1.19 -16.04
N ARG A 127 -6.53 -2.43 -16.55
CA ARG A 127 -5.65 -2.79 -17.68
C ARG A 127 -6.00 -2.06 -18.98
N ARG A 128 -7.26 -1.76 -19.20
CA ARG A 128 -7.72 -0.97 -20.36
C ARG A 128 -7.39 0.51 -20.26
N GLY A 129 -6.76 0.95 -19.17
CA GLY A 129 -6.26 2.31 -19.01
C GLY A 129 -7.18 3.23 -18.21
N PHE A 130 -8.24 2.73 -17.60
CA PHE A 130 -8.99 3.50 -16.62
C PHE A 130 -8.12 3.77 -15.39
N SER A 131 -8.15 5.00 -14.92
CA SER A 131 -7.39 5.42 -13.73
C SER A 131 -7.91 4.81 -12.44
N ALA A 132 -9.20 4.47 -12.40
CA ALA A 132 -9.86 3.83 -11.28
C ALA A 132 -11.14 3.10 -11.73
N VAL A 133 -11.72 2.33 -10.81
CA VAL A 133 -13.03 1.72 -10.95
C VAL A 133 -13.94 2.13 -9.81
N ALA A 134 -15.25 2.28 -10.09
CA ALA A 134 -16.27 2.54 -9.10
C ALA A 134 -17.39 1.51 -9.21
N SER A 135 -17.92 1.07 -8.10
CA SER A 135 -18.99 0.09 -8.03
C SER A 135 -20.05 0.55 -7.04
N LEU A 136 -21.31 0.36 -7.38
CA LEU A 136 -22.45 0.67 -6.53
C LEU A 136 -23.29 -0.59 -6.29
N GLY A 137 -23.92 -1.15 -7.34
CA GLY A 137 -24.87 -2.25 -7.22
C GLY A 137 -24.28 -3.55 -6.67
N TYR A 138 -22.97 -3.76 -6.79
CA TYR A 138 -22.31 -4.90 -6.15
C TYR A 138 -22.38 -4.83 -4.63
N TRP A 139 -22.19 -3.64 -4.04
CA TRP A 139 -22.18 -3.43 -2.60
C TRP A 139 -23.56 -3.54 -1.96
N GLU A 140 -24.61 -3.20 -2.67
CA GLU A 140 -26.01 -3.22 -2.21
C GLU A 140 -26.47 -4.64 -1.86
N GLY A 141 -25.86 -5.68 -2.47
CA GLY A 141 -26.19 -7.08 -2.23
C GLY A 141 -25.36 -7.77 -1.13
N LEU A 142 -24.31 -7.13 -0.61
CA LEU A 142 -23.39 -7.77 0.33
C LEU A 142 -23.80 -7.57 1.79
N ARG A 143 -23.63 -8.64 2.58
CA ARG A 143 -23.70 -8.56 4.03
C ARG A 143 -22.41 -7.89 4.58
N ILE A 144 -22.48 -7.26 5.76
CA ILE A 144 -21.38 -6.48 6.34
C ILE A 144 -20.05 -7.24 6.37
N HIS A 145 -20.06 -8.53 6.73
CA HIS A 145 -18.82 -9.33 6.78
C HIS A 145 -18.25 -9.68 5.39
N GLU A 146 -19.09 -9.76 4.37
CA GLU A 146 -18.67 -9.94 2.97
C GLU A 146 -18.09 -8.64 2.43
N LEU A 147 -18.68 -7.49 2.81
CA LEU A 147 -18.21 -6.16 2.46
C LEU A 147 -16.79 -5.91 2.98
N GLU A 148 -16.50 -6.26 4.23
CA GLU A 148 -15.15 -6.13 4.79
C GLU A 148 -14.10 -6.95 4.02
N GLY A 149 -14.44 -8.19 3.66
CA GLY A 149 -13.57 -9.06 2.87
C GLY A 149 -13.27 -8.48 1.48
N ALA A 150 -14.31 -8.01 0.80
CA ALA A 150 -14.21 -7.41 -0.53
C ALA A 150 -13.43 -6.08 -0.50
N LEU A 151 -13.65 -5.22 0.49
CA LEU A 151 -12.91 -3.98 0.68
C LEU A 151 -11.42 -4.23 0.95
N ARG A 152 -11.09 -5.21 1.81
CA ARG A 152 -9.68 -5.60 2.03
C ARG A 152 -9.02 -6.01 0.72
N HIS A 153 -9.70 -6.84 -0.06
CA HIS A 153 -9.17 -7.31 -1.33
C HIS A 153 -8.90 -6.17 -2.32
N LEU A 154 -9.74 -5.14 -2.32
CA LEU A 154 -9.60 -3.97 -3.19
C LEU A 154 -8.59 -2.93 -2.68
N CYS A 155 -8.45 -2.79 -1.37
CA CYS A 155 -7.60 -1.74 -0.77
C CYS A 155 -6.17 -2.19 -0.47
N GLN A 156 -5.86 -3.49 -0.53
CA GLN A 156 -4.48 -3.97 -0.37
C GLN A 156 -3.64 -3.55 -1.57
N PRO A 157 -2.51 -2.86 -1.39
CA PRO A 157 -1.60 -2.61 -2.50
C PRO A 157 -1.06 -3.95 -3.04
N ALA A 158 -0.96 -4.07 -4.36
CA ALA A 158 -0.38 -5.24 -5.01
C ALA A 158 1.03 -4.91 -5.50
N ILE A 159 2.01 -5.73 -5.15
CA ILE A 159 3.42 -5.52 -5.50
C ILE A 159 3.94 -6.76 -6.18
N LEU A 160 4.69 -6.54 -7.25
CA LEU A 160 5.42 -7.59 -7.95
C LEU A 160 6.91 -7.50 -7.61
N PHE A 161 7.48 -8.58 -7.12
CA PHE A 161 8.91 -8.72 -6.86
C PHE A 161 9.55 -9.61 -7.93
N CYS A 162 10.48 -9.04 -8.70
CA CYS A 162 11.31 -9.76 -9.67
C CYS A 162 12.73 -9.87 -9.12
N GLY A 163 13.25 -11.09 -8.94
CA GLY A 163 14.58 -11.24 -8.35
C GLY A 163 14.99 -12.68 -8.14
N GLY A 164 16.12 -12.89 -7.47
CA GLY A 164 16.62 -14.21 -7.14
C GLY A 164 15.75 -14.94 -6.14
N LEU A 165 15.54 -16.23 -6.36
CA LEU A 165 14.92 -17.12 -5.38
C LEU A 165 16.00 -17.64 -4.43
N ASP A 166 15.97 -17.16 -3.20
CA ASP A 166 16.85 -17.58 -2.11
C ASP A 166 16.24 -18.75 -1.34
N PRO A 167 16.91 -19.92 -1.28
CA PRO A 167 16.38 -21.09 -0.58
C PRO A 167 16.30 -20.89 0.95
N THR A 168 17.06 -19.95 1.52
CA THR A 168 16.99 -19.64 2.97
C THR A 168 15.83 -18.69 3.30
N ALA A 169 15.31 -18.00 2.29
CA ALA A 169 14.30 -16.96 2.43
C ALA A 169 14.72 -15.77 3.33
N GLU A 170 16.03 -15.55 3.49
CA GLU A 170 16.59 -14.39 4.21
C GLU A 170 16.81 -13.19 3.30
N ALA A 171 16.88 -13.42 2.00
CA ALA A 171 16.99 -12.41 0.96
C ALA A 171 16.10 -12.76 -0.25
N GLY A 172 16.25 -12.01 -1.36
CA GLY A 172 15.55 -12.25 -2.62
C GLY A 172 14.04 -12.08 -2.53
N ILE A 173 13.34 -12.62 -3.57
CA ILE A 173 11.88 -12.42 -3.71
C ILE A 173 11.06 -12.98 -2.55
N THR A 174 11.54 -14.02 -1.88
CA THR A 174 10.83 -14.61 -0.73
C THR A 174 10.87 -13.70 0.49
N ALA A 175 12.02 -13.08 0.78
CA ALA A 175 12.14 -12.11 1.86
C ALA A 175 11.35 -10.83 1.56
N ASP A 176 11.43 -10.33 0.31
CA ASP A 176 10.70 -9.17 -0.17
C ASP A 176 9.18 -9.37 0.00
N ALA A 177 8.65 -10.50 -0.49
CA ALA A 177 7.23 -10.83 -0.38
C ALA A 177 6.76 -10.96 1.08
N ARG A 178 7.53 -11.71 1.90
CA ARG A 178 7.22 -11.87 3.34
C ARG A 178 7.18 -10.53 4.07
N HIS A 179 8.10 -9.62 3.74
CA HIS A 179 8.12 -8.30 4.34
C HIS A 179 6.91 -7.48 3.92
N ALA A 180 6.60 -7.43 2.63
CA ALA A 180 5.47 -6.68 2.10
C ALA A 180 4.11 -7.24 2.56
N GLU A 181 3.95 -8.57 2.65
CA GLU A 181 2.77 -9.21 3.23
C GLU A 181 2.55 -8.83 4.70
N ARG A 182 3.64 -8.74 5.48
CA ARG A 182 3.59 -8.25 6.87
C ARG A 182 3.10 -6.81 6.96
N LEU A 183 3.38 -6.01 5.94
CA LEU A 183 2.86 -4.65 5.78
C LEU A 183 1.43 -4.62 5.21
N GLY A 184 0.80 -5.76 4.98
CA GLY A 184 -0.57 -5.87 4.46
C GLY A 184 -0.68 -5.68 2.94
N ALA A 185 0.40 -5.86 2.18
CA ALA A 185 0.36 -5.87 0.73
C ALA A 185 0.04 -7.27 0.18
N ARG A 186 -0.53 -7.32 -1.02
CA ARG A 186 -0.58 -8.53 -1.85
C ARG A 186 0.71 -8.63 -2.64
N CYS A 187 1.30 -9.82 -2.69
CA CYS A 187 2.57 -10.00 -3.36
C CYS A 187 2.46 -10.99 -4.52
N TYR A 188 3.12 -10.65 -5.61
CA TYR A 188 3.44 -11.54 -6.72
C TYR A 188 4.95 -11.66 -6.84
N THR A 189 5.43 -12.78 -7.36
CA THR A 189 6.87 -13.01 -7.52
C THR A 189 7.18 -13.54 -8.90
N VAL A 190 8.31 -13.07 -9.48
CA VAL A 190 8.92 -13.57 -10.70
C VAL A 190 10.39 -13.89 -10.40
N ALA A 191 10.78 -15.14 -10.55
CA ALA A 191 12.15 -15.57 -10.33
C ALA A 191 13.02 -15.20 -11.54
N THR A 192 14.10 -14.43 -11.32
CA THR A 192 15.12 -14.09 -12.32
C THR A 192 16.31 -15.01 -12.27
N ALA A 193 16.57 -15.61 -11.11
CA ALA A 193 17.63 -16.57 -10.89
C ALA A 193 17.27 -17.52 -9.74
N LEU A 194 17.77 -18.74 -9.81
CA LEU A 194 17.78 -19.69 -8.69
C LEU A 194 19.14 -19.60 -8.03
N THR A 195 19.20 -19.11 -6.79
CA THR A 195 20.46 -18.96 -6.05
C THR A 195 20.79 -20.22 -5.27
N ARG A 196 22.07 -20.47 -5.10
CA ARG A 196 22.63 -21.47 -4.18
C ARG A 196 23.39 -20.71 -3.12
N GLN A 197 22.79 -20.57 -1.95
CA GLN A 197 23.36 -19.84 -0.82
C GLN A 197 22.84 -20.37 0.50
N ASP A 198 23.56 -20.07 1.57
CA ASP A 198 23.14 -20.22 2.95
C ASP A 198 23.25 -18.88 3.71
N ALA A 199 23.07 -18.89 5.02
CA ALA A 199 23.13 -17.68 5.86
C ALA A 199 24.48 -16.94 5.80
N HIS A 200 25.55 -17.58 5.31
CA HIS A 200 26.92 -17.07 5.36
C HIS A 200 27.60 -16.93 4.00
N SER A 201 27.18 -17.73 3.02
CA SER A 201 27.92 -17.90 1.74
C SER A 201 26.98 -17.95 0.54
N PHE A 202 27.43 -17.33 -0.54
CA PHE A 202 26.79 -17.42 -1.86
C PHE A 202 27.65 -18.35 -2.76
N TYR A 203 27.07 -19.45 -3.20
CA TYR A 203 27.77 -20.48 -3.99
C TYR A 203 27.53 -20.33 -5.50
N GLY A 204 26.67 -19.39 -5.91
CA GLY A 204 26.35 -19.12 -7.32
C GLY A 204 24.85 -19.10 -7.58
N CYS A 205 24.48 -18.84 -8.82
CA CYS A 205 23.09 -18.85 -9.25
C CYS A 205 22.95 -19.43 -10.66
N THR A 206 21.75 -19.89 -10.98
CA THR A 206 21.35 -20.26 -12.31
C THR A 206 20.37 -19.20 -12.82
N SER A 207 20.70 -18.57 -13.94
CA SER A 207 19.85 -17.58 -14.60
C SER A 207 18.56 -18.22 -15.10
N VAL A 208 17.44 -17.54 -14.93
CA VAL A 208 16.19 -17.86 -15.61
C VAL A 208 16.22 -17.21 -17.00
N SER A 209 15.81 -17.93 -18.03
CA SER A 209 15.80 -17.42 -19.40
C SER A 209 14.81 -16.29 -19.58
N GLU A 210 15.04 -15.43 -20.57
CA GLU A 210 14.10 -14.32 -20.87
C GLU A 210 12.74 -14.85 -21.31
N GLU A 211 12.69 -15.97 -22.03
CA GLU A 211 11.44 -16.65 -22.41
C GLU A 211 10.62 -17.07 -21.17
N GLU A 212 11.28 -17.66 -20.18
CA GLU A 212 10.64 -18.07 -18.94
C GLU A 212 10.19 -16.85 -18.10
N LEU A 213 10.96 -15.76 -18.11
CA LEU A 213 10.54 -14.51 -17.45
C LEU A 213 9.26 -13.96 -18.07
N VAL A 214 9.17 -13.96 -19.39
CA VAL A 214 7.96 -13.54 -20.10
C VAL A 214 6.79 -14.46 -19.77
N GLY A 215 6.99 -15.77 -19.75
CA GLY A 215 5.96 -16.75 -19.38
C GLY A 215 5.42 -16.52 -17.96
N GLN A 216 6.31 -16.26 -16.98
CA GLN A 216 5.90 -15.94 -15.60
C GLN A 216 5.07 -14.65 -15.55
N LEU A 217 5.47 -13.57 -16.26
CA LEU A 217 4.73 -12.31 -16.30
C LEU A 217 3.37 -12.45 -16.99
N GLU A 218 3.30 -13.21 -18.09
CA GLU A 218 2.04 -13.45 -18.79
C GLU A 218 1.05 -14.25 -17.95
N ALA A 219 1.52 -15.23 -17.17
CA ALA A 219 0.69 -15.96 -16.22
C ALA A 219 0.05 -15.03 -15.16
N LEU A 220 0.72 -13.92 -14.83
CA LEU A 220 0.19 -12.91 -13.89
C LEU A 220 -0.74 -11.90 -14.56
N SER A 221 -0.84 -11.87 -15.89
CA SER A 221 -1.62 -10.86 -16.62
C SER A 221 -3.12 -10.85 -16.27
N GLN A 222 -3.66 -11.97 -15.80
CA GLN A 222 -5.06 -12.08 -15.37
C GLN A 222 -5.27 -11.71 -13.90
N GLN A 223 -4.20 -11.51 -13.16
CA GLN A 223 -4.27 -11.08 -11.77
C GLN A 223 -4.51 -9.56 -11.67
N ARG A 224 -4.83 -9.09 -10.45
CA ARG A 224 -4.86 -7.65 -10.18
C ARG A 224 -3.52 -7.02 -10.59
N PRO A 225 -3.51 -5.93 -11.38
CA PRO A 225 -2.27 -5.24 -11.73
C PRO A 225 -1.51 -4.80 -10.48
N PRO A 226 -0.19 -5.02 -10.42
CA PRO A 226 0.63 -4.46 -9.35
C PRO A 226 0.72 -2.93 -9.52
N GLU A 227 0.61 -2.20 -8.41
CA GLU A 227 0.88 -0.76 -8.37
C GLU A 227 2.38 -0.48 -8.51
N VAL A 228 3.22 -1.39 -7.98
CA VAL A 228 4.68 -1.29 -8.01
C VAL A 228 5.28 -2.64 -8.41
N ALA A 229 6.28 -2.62 -9.29
CA ALA A 229 7.16 -3.74 -9.57
C ALA A 229 8.59 -3.41 -9.09
N LYS A 230 9.13 -4.21 -8.16
CA LYS A 230 10.52 -4.09 -7.70
C LYS A 230 11.36 -5.15 -8.43
N ILE A 231 12.35 -4.70 -9.20
CA ILE A 231 13.39 -5.54 -9.79
C ILE A 231 14.59 -5.53 -8.83
N GLY A 232 15.00 -6.70 -8.36
CA GLY A 232 16.17 -6.89 -7.52
C GLY A 232 17.31 -7.59 -8.27
N LEU A 233 17.76 -8.75 -7.76
CA LEU A 233 18.82 -9.53 -8.36
C LEU A 233 18.44 -9.96 -9.79
N VAL A 234 19.30 -9.58 -10.75
CA VAL A 234 19.28 -10.03 -12.14
C VAL A 234 20.68 -10.52 -12.53
N THR A 235 20.78 -11.38 -13.51
CA THR A 235 22.05 -11.94 -13.98
C THR A 235 22.54 -11.30 -15.28
N SER A 236 21.70 -10.49 -15.94
CA SER A 236 22.05 -9.71 -17.13
C SER A 236 21.20 -8.46 -17.24
N LEU A 237 21.67 -7.47 -17.98
CA LEU A 237 20.86 -6.28 -18.34
C LEU A 237 19.73 -6.64 -19.30
N GLY A 238 19.88 -7.70 -20.11
CA GLY A 238 18.80 -8.25 -20.95
C GLY A 238 17.59 -8.62 -20.14
N GLN A 239 17.76 -9.20 -18.94
CA GLN A 239 16.63 -9.47 -18.03
C GLN A 239 15.92 -8.20 -17.58
N VAL A 240 16.67 -7.11 -17.27
CA VAL A 240 16.05 -5.81 -16.88
C VAL A 240 15.22 -5.29 -18.04
N LEU A 241 15.79 -5.22 -19.25
CA LEU A 241 15.10 -4.73 -20.45
C LEU A 241 13.87 -5.56 -20.82
N THR A 242 13.98 -6.90 -20.70
CA THR A 242 12.86 -7.80 -20.94
C THR A 242 11.75 -7.60 -19.92
N LEU A 243 12.09 -7.50 -18.62
CA LEU A 243 11.11 -7.25 -17.55
C LEU A 243 10.42 -5.90 -17.74
N THR A 244 11.17 -4.80 -17.92
CA THR A 244 10.59 -3.46 -18.07
C THR A 244 9.68 -3.37 -19.28
N LYS A 245 10.11 -3.87 -20.44
CA LYS A 245 9.31 -3.91 -21.65
C LYS A 245 7.96 -4.64 -21.44
N HIS A 246 7.98 -5.81 -20.81
CA HIS A 246 6.76 -6.58 -20.61
C HIS A 246 5.90 -6.03 -19.48
N LEU A 247 6.49 -5.46 -18.42
CA LEU A 247 5.77 -4.74 -17.37
C LEU A 247 5.02 -3.54 -17.94
N ARG A 248 5.66 -2.71 -18.78
CA ARG A 248 5.01 -1.58 -19.45
C ARG A 248 3.84 -2.03 -20.35
N ARG A 249 4.00 -3.16 -21.03
CA ARG A 249 2.95 -3.74 -21.89
C ARG A 249 1.77 -4.29 -21.08
N LEU A 250 2.05 -5.09 -20.03
CA LEU A 250 1.02 -5.81 -19.28
C LEU A 250 0.39 -4.96 -18.18
N PHE A 251 1.18 -4.08 -17.56
CA PHE A 251 0.79 -3.25 -16.42
C PHE A 251 1.25 -1.79 -16.63
N PRO A 252 0.65 -1.06 -17.56
CA PRO A 252 1.15 0.25 -18.02
C PRO A 252 1.20 1.34 -16.94
N THR A 253 0.44 1.21 -15.86
CA THR A 253 0.42 2.15 -14.72
C THR A 253 1.32 1.72 -13.56
N CYS A 254 2.01 0.58 -13.70
CA CYS A 254 2.87 0.05 -12.66
C CYS A 254 4.15 0.89 -12.55
N LEU A 255 4.47 1.36 -11.33
CA LEU A 255 5.75 2.01 -11.04
C LEU A 255 6.86 0.94 -11.01
N ILE A 256 7.91 1.11 -11.79
CA ILE A 256 9.02 0.16 -11.86
C ILE A 256 10.20 0.69 -11.04
N ILE A 257 10.56 -0.04 -10.01
CA ILE A 257 11.71 0.22 -9.13
C ILE A 257 12.81 -0.78 -9.46
N TRP A 258 14.02 -0.33 -9.69
CA TRP A 258 15.19 -1.19 -9.80
C TRP A 258 16.15 -1.00 -8.62
N ASP A 259 16.37 -2.06 -7.84
CA ASP A 259 17.40 -2.17 -6.81
C ASP A 259 18.58 -2.96 -7.43
N PRO A 260 19.63 -2.28 -7.94
CA PRO A 260 20.60 -2.87 -8.85
C PRO A 260 21.67 -3.64 -8.09
N ILE A 261 21.35 -4.85 -7.63
CA ILE A 261 22.29 -5.71 -6.90
C ILE A 261 23.38 -6.18 -7.86
N LEU A 262 24.49 -5.43 -7.95
CA LEU A 262 25.62 -5.76 -8.83
C LEU A 262 26.55 -6.83 -8.24
N ARG A 263 26.59 -6.88 -6.90
CA ARG A 263 27.44 -7.82 -6.14
C ARG A 263 26.70 -8.29 -4.91
N THR A 264 26.84 -9.59 -4.58
CA THR A 264 26.31 -10.13 -3.33
C THR A 264 27.12 -9.62 -2.12
N SER A 265 26.55 -9.76 -0.92
CA SER A 265 27.25 -9.41 0.34
C SER A 265 28.56 -10.17 0.52
N SER A 266 28.65 -11.40 -0.04
CA SER A 266 29.87 -12.23 -0.04
C SER A 266 30.86 -11.88 -1.16
N GLY A 267 30.58 -10.86 -1.98
CA GLY A 267 31.48 -10.35 -3.00
C GLY A 267 31.35 -10.98 -4.39
N TYR A 268 30.41 -11.91 -4.61
CA TYR A 268 30.18 -12.52 -5.91
C TYR A 268 29.59 -11.48 -6.90
N GLN A 269 30.25 -11.34 -8.07
CA GLN A 269 29.80 -10.41 -9.14
C GLN A 269 28.63 -11.01 -9.90
N LEU A 270 27.52 -10.29 -10.01
CA LEU A 270 26.30 -10.75 -10.68
C LEU A 270 26.17 -10.23 -12.11
N LEU A 271 26.53 -8.98 -12.34
CA LEU A 271 26.51 -8.34 -13.66
C LEU A 271 27.95 -8.08 -14.12
N SER A 272 28.49 -8.94 -15.01
CA SER A 272 29.86 -8.84 -15.49
C SER A 272 30.00 -8.25 -16.88
N ASP A 273 28.95 -8.32 -17.72
CA ASP A 273 29.01 -8.03 -19.15
C ASP A 273 28.24 -6.73 -19.52
N SER A 274 28.34 -5.69 -18.67
CA SER A 274 27.65 -4.43 -18.90
C SER A 274 28.59 -3.38 -19.52
N THR A 275 28.15 -2.75 -20.62
CA THR A 275 28.77 -1.53 -21.15
C THR A 275 28.10 -0.29 -20.57
N PRO A 276 28.78 0.88 -20.59
CA PRO A 276 28.14 2.13 -20.16
C PRO A 276 26.84 2.43 -20.90
N GLU A 277 26.78 2.15 -22.20
CA GLU A 277 25.60 2.39 -23.03
C GLU A 277 24.42 1.48 -22.62
N SER A 278 24.69 0.19 -22.39
CA SER A 278 23.65 -0.75 -21.95
C SER A 278 23.13 -0.47 -20.54
N LEU A 279 24.00 0.03 -19.65
CA LEU A 279 23.61 0.50 -18.32
C LEU A 279 22.73 1.75 -18.41
N HIS A 280 23.10 2.76 -19.20
CA HIS A 280 22.27 3.95 -19.40
C HIS A 280 20.90 3.63 -19.98
N GLN A 281 20.84 2.69 -20.96
CA GLN A 281 19.58 2.23 -21.51
C GLN A 281 18.71 1.58 -20.41
N ALA A 282 19.26 0.66 -19.61
CA ALA A 282 18.49 0.00 -18.54
C ALA A 282 18.01 0.97 -17.46
N ILE A 283 18.81 2.00 -17.14
CA ILE A 283 18.42 3.06 -16.19
C ILE A 283 17.22 3.85 -16.74
N GLY A 284 17.21 4.21 -18.02
CA GLY A 284 16.12 4.98 -18.64
C GLY A 284 14.78 4.21 -18.76
N GLU A 285 14.77 2.89 -18.56
CA GLU A 285 13.56 2.08 -18.65
C GLU A 285 12.80 1.92 -17.32
N VAL A 286 13.37 2.40 -16.22
CA VAL A 286 12.75 2.32 -14.88
C VAL A 286 12.36 3.70 -14.36
N ASP A 287 11.38 3.75 -13.46
CA ASP A 287 10.92 5.01 -12.87
C ASP A 287 11.80 5.44 -11.71
N LEU A 288 12.33 4.46 -10.95
CA LEU A 288 13.13 4.69 -9.76
C LEU A 288 14.27 3.68 -9.66
N LEU A 289 15.50 4.18 -9.51
CA LEU A 289 16.71 3.38 -9.30
C LEU A 289 17.22 3.59 -7.87
N LEU A 290 17.59 2.50 -7.17
CA LEU A 290 17.99 2.49 -5.76
C LEU A 290 19.46 2.09 -5.54
N PRO A 291 20.47 2.80 -6.05
CA PRO A 291 21.85 2.37 -5.92
C PRO A 291 22.42 2.70 -4.52
N ASN A 292 23.22 1.79 -3.99
CA ASN A 292 24.13 2.07 -2.87
C ASN A 292 25.41 2.77 -3.34
N ALA A 293 26.34 3.05 -2.43
CA ALA A 293 27.58 3.77 -2.75
C ALA A 293 28.45 3.06 -3.81
N TYR A 294 28.59 1.73 -3.70
CA TYR A 294 29.34 0.92 -4.66
C TYR A 294 28.64 0.86 -6.03
N GLU A 295 27.36 0.64 -6.04
CA GLU A 295 26.54 0.57 -7.25
C GLU A 295 26.54 1.90 -8.00
N ARG A 296 26.52 3.03 -7.31
CA ARG A 296 26.64 4.36 -7.92
C ARG A 296 27.95 4.54 -8.68
N GLU A 297 29.06 4.13 -8.07
CA GLU A 297 30.39 4.22 -8.71
C GLU A 297 30.43 3.41 -10.01
N VAL A 298 29.90 2.20 -9.98
CA VAL A 298 29.87 1.31 -11.16
C VAL A 298 28.89 1.80 -12.22
N LEU A 299 27.67 2.20 -11.81
CA LEU A 299 26.59 2.56 -12.74
C LEU A 299 26.80 3.93 -13.38
N PHE A 300 27.38 4.89 -12.65
CA PHE A 300 27.46 6.26 -13.09
C PHE A 300 28.86 6.65 -13.61
N GLY A 301 29.90 5.83 -13.35
CA GLY A 301 31.25 6.10 -13.86
C GLY A 301 31.80 7.46 -13.46
N GLY A 302 31.44 7.98 -12.29
CA GLY A 302 31.82 9.31 -11.82
C GLY A 302 30.91 10.45 -12.26
N ILE A 303 29.88 10.22 -13.08
CA ILE A 303 28.88 11.23 -13.45
C ILE A 303 28.05 11.59 -12.21
N PRO A 304 27.79 12.88 -11.91
CA PRO A 304 26.96 13.29 -10.80
C PRO A 304 25.55 12.69 -10.90
N PRO A 305 24.97 12.16 -9.80
CA PRO A 305 23.63 11.55 -9.82
C PRO A 305 22.55 12.48 -10.40
N GLN A 306 22.62 13.78 -10.15
CA GLN A 306 21.67 14.73 -10.69
C GLN A 306 21.72 14.81 -12.23
N GLU A 307 22.90 14.74 -12.81
CA GLU A 307 23.06 14.72 -14.28
C GLU A 307 22.53 13.42 -14.86
N VAL A 308 22.78 12.27 -14.21
CA VAL A 308 22.23 10.98 -14.63
C VAL A 308 20.70 11.01 -14.57
N ALA A 309 20.10 11.55 -13.50
CA ALA A 309 18.64 11.67 -13.37
C ALA A 309 18.02 12.52 -14.49
N GLN A 310 18.63 13.66 -14.78
CA GLN A 310 18.16 14.56 -15.85
C GLN A 310 18.25 13.94 -17.25
N HIS A 311 19.33 13.22 -17.54
CA HIS A 311 19.51 12.60 -18.86
C HIS A 311 18.65 11.34 -19.06
N SER A 312 18.48 10.52 -18.01
CA SER A 312 17.71 9.27 -18.10
C SER A 312 16.20 9.48 -17.93
N GLY A 313 15.78 10.58 -17.32
CA GLY A 313 14.38 10.76 -16.90
C GLY A 313 13.96 9.92 -15.69
N THR A 314 14.92 9.26 -15.02
CA THR A 314 14.72 8.33 -13.90
C THR A 314 14.99 9.01 -12.57
N ILE A 315 14.20 8.77 -11.55
CA ILE A 315 14.48 9.20 -10.18
C ILE A 315 15.60 8.33 -9.62
N LEU A 316 16.68 8.94 -9.12
CA LEU A 316 17.80 8.22 -8.52
C LEU A 316 17.79 8.38 -7.01
N LEU A 317 17.38 7.35 -6.28
CA LEU A 317 17.42 7.33 -4.83
C LEU A 317 18.72 6.67 -4.34
N CYS A 318 19.73 7.49 -4.09
CA CYS A 318 21.04 7.08 -3.62
C CYS A 318 21.00 6.72 -2.13
N LYS A 319 21.05 5.41 -1.83
CA LYS A 319 21.10 4.90 -0.45
C LYS A 319 22.45 5.23 0.18
N SER A 320 22.43 5.67 1.45
CA SER A 320 23.63 6.05 2.22
C SER A 320 24.53 7.04 1.43
N ALA A 321 23.90 8.02 0.77
CA ALA A 321 24.57 9.00 -0.06
C ALA A 321 25.60 9.83 0.70
N GLN A 322 25.33 10.10 1.97
CA GLN A 322 26.23 10.78 2.89
C GLN A 322 26.18 10.13 4.28
N VAL A 323 27.35 10.02 4.91
CA VAL A 323 27.49 9.57 6.29
C VAL A 323 28.19 10.68 7.07
N THR A 324 27.52 11.22 8.09
CA THR A 324 28.02 12.34 8.92
C THR A 324 27.89 11.98 10.41
N SER A 325 28.33 12.87 11.30
CA SER A 325 28.07 12.75 12.74
C SER A 325 26.59 12.70 13.09
N ASP A 326 25.75 13.33 12.27
CA ASP A 326 24.31 13.45 12.48
C ASP A 326 23.52 12.21 12.00
N GLY A 327 24.17 11.34 11.21
CA GLY A 327 23.58 10.10 10.76
C GLY A 327 23.88 9.74 9.30
N ILE A 328 23.05 8.85 8.76
CA ILE A 328 23.12 8.38 7.37
C ILE A 328 22.00 9.06 6.57
N SER A 329 22.38 9.72 5.47
CA SER A 329 21.43 10.39 4.57
C SER A 329 21.24 9.60 3.29
N ASP A 330 20.00 9.36 2.92
CA ASP A 330 19.59 8.97 1.58
C ASP A 330 19.15 10.23 0.80
N ILE A 331 19.49 10.29 -0.47
CA ILE A 331 19.17 11.44 -1.33
C ILE A 331 18.51 10.93 -2.61
N ALA A 332 17.31 11.42 -2.89
CA ALA A 332 16.65 11.21 -4.16
C ALA A 332 16.89 12.43 -5.05
N TYR A 333 17.41 12.20 -6.25
CA TYR A 333 17.63 13.18 -7.32
C TYR A 333 16.54 13.00 -8.37
N LEU A 334 15.72 14.03 -8.57
CA LEU A 334 14.61 14.02 -9.51
C LEU A 334 15.05 14.60 -10.87
N PRO A 335 14.45 14.17 -11.99
CA PRO A 335 14.81 14.66 -13.33
C PRO A 335 14.64 16.16 -13.52
N ASP A 336 13.74 16.80 -12.77
CA ASP A 336 13.49 18.25 -12.79
C ASP A 336 14.52 19.08 -11.99
N GLY A 337 15.50 18.43 -11.37
CA GLY A 337 16.55 19.09 -10.59
C GLY A 337 16.25 19.18 -9.09
N VAL A 338 15.11 18.72 -8.64
CA VAL A 338 14.75 18.69 -7.22
C VAL A 338 15.50 17.57 -6.49
N GLU A 339 15.99 17.87 -5.28
CA GLU A 339 16.58 16.90 -4.36
C GLU A 339 15.67 16.70 -3.15
N ILE A 340 15.44 15.43 -2.79
CA ILE A 340 14.75 15.06 -1.54
C ILE A 340 15.74 14.32 -0.65
N ARG A 341 16.02 14.87 0.54
CA ARG A 341 16.94 14.28 1.51
C ARG A 341 16.20 13.78 2.73
N ARG A 342 16.62 12.59 3.21
CA ARG A 342 16.22 12.05 4.50
C ARG A 342 17.44 11.56 5.26
N THR A 343 17.55 11.94 6.53
CA THR A 343 18.66 11.57 7.41
C THR A 343 18.10 10.81 8.61
N ALA A 344 18.69 9.66 8.91
CA ALA A 344 18.36 8.86 10.08
C ALA A 344 19.62 8.60 10.90
N PRO A 345 19.53 8.43 12.23
CA PRO A 345 20.67 8.06 13.06
C PRO A 345 21.33 6.76 12.57
N ALA A 346 22.65 6.72 12.57
CA ALA A 346 23.39 5.49 12.31
C ALA A 346 23.25 4.53 13.50
N THR A 347 22.31 3.61 13.42
CA THR A 347 22.01 2.67 14.51
C THR A 347 22.31 1.23 14.12
N GLY A 348 22.75 0.42 15.09
CA GLY A 348 22.91 -1.03 14.98
C GLY A 348 24.06 -1.50 14.08
N GLN A 349 24.11 -2.81 13.84
CA GLN A 349 25.12 -3.48 13.01
C GLN A 349 24.60 -3.77 11.61
N ASP A 350 25.49 -3.83 10.63
CA ASP A 350 25.12 -4.26 9.28
C ASP A 350 24.64 -5.72 9.32
N ARG A 351 23.49 -5.94 8.67
CA ARG A 351 22.85 -7.24 8.55
C ARG A 351 22.54 -7.55 7.09
N HIS A 352 22.64 -8.83 6.75
CA HIS A 352 22.21 -9.32 5.43
C HIS A 352 20.73 -8.98 5.17
N GLY A 353 20.37 -8.64 3.94
CA GLY A 353 18.99 -8.33 3.55
C GLY A 353 18.52 -6.89 3.80
N THR A 354 19.37 -6.02 4.39
CA THR A 354 19.03 -4.61 4.67
C THR A 354 18.59 -3.83 3.43
N GLY A 355 19.24 -4.04 2.27
CA GLY A 355 18.87 -3.41 1.00
C GLY A 355 17.51 -3.86 0.49
N CYS A 356 17.25 -5.17 0.54
CA CYS A 356 15.95 -5.75 0.16
C CYS A 356 14.82 -5.24 1.06
N LEU A 357 15.07 -5.16 2.38
CA LEU A 357 14.12 -4.60 3.34
C LEU A 357 13.76 -3.15 3.01
N TYR A 358 14.78 -2.30 2.75
CA TYR A 358 14.58 -0.91 2.36
C TYR A 358 13.72 -0.79 1.09
N ALA A 359 14.09 -1.53 0.05
CA ALA A 359 13.40 -1.49 -1.23
C ALA A 359 11.96 -2.00 -1.15
N SER A 360 11.70 -3.03 -0.35
CA SER A 360 10.36 -3.59 -0.14
C SER A 360 9.47 -2.64 0.67
N GLU A 361 9.99 -2.02 1.74
CA GLU A 361 9.26 -1.01 2.53
C GLU A 361 8.89 0.19 1.65
N LEU A 362 9.86 0.69 0.87
CA LEU A 362 9.65 1.79 -0.07
C LEU A 362 8.58 1.43 -1.11
N ALA A 363 8.64 0.23 -1.69
CA ALA A 363 7.68 -0.26 -2.67
C ALA A 363 6.25 -0.29 -2.10
N VAL A 364 6.07 -0.78 -0.86
CA VAL A 364 4.76 -0.80 -0.19
C VAL A 364 4.24 0.61 0.07
N ALA A 365 5.09 1.52 0.53
CA ALA A 365 4.71 2.90 0.81
C ALA A 365 4.28 3.64 -0.48
N LEU A 366 5.05 3.51 -1.56
CA LEU A 366 4.71 4.09 -2.87
C LEU A 366 3.45 3.47 -3.47
N ALA A 367 3.25 2.16 -3.33
CA ALA A 367 2.03 1.49 -3.78
C ALA A 367 0.77 1.95 -3.02
N ARG A 368 0.93 2.52 -1.84
CA ARG A 368 -0.14 3.19 -1.06
C ARG A 368 -0.37 4.64 -1.46
N GLY A 369 0.44 5.18 -2.38
CA GLY A 369 0.37 6.57 -2.81
C GLY A 369 1.05 7.55 -1.84
N GLU A 370 1.97 7.09 -0.99
CA GLU A 370 2.74 7.97 -0.12
C GLU A 370 3.74 8.79 -0.95
N GLU A 371 3.99 10.03 -0.54
CA GLU A 371 5.01 10.88 -1.12
C GLU A 371 6.41 10.26 -0.96
N LEU A 372 7.26 10.38 -1.99
CA LEU A 372 8.59 9.76 -2.02
C LEU A 372 9.40 10.04 -0.75
N GLY A 373 9.39 11.30 -0.27
CA GLY A 373 10.12 11.66 0.93
C GLY A 373 9.59 11.01 2.21
N GLN A 374 8.29 10.74 2.31
CA GLN A 374 7.67 10.01 3.43
C GLN A 374 8.04 8.53 3.34
N ALA A 375 7.93 7.94 2.14
CA ALA A 375 8.31 6.56 1.88
C ALA A 375 9.78 6.28 2.20
N MET A 376 10.69 7.20 1.85
CA MET A 376 12.12 7.15 2.23
C MET A 376 12.32 7.12 3.75
N GLY A 377 11.66 8.03 4.48
CA GLY A 377 11.75 8.11 5.94
C GLY A 377 11.27 6.82 6.62
N ARG A 378 10.18 6.25 6.11
CA ARG A 378 9.65 4.95 6.57
C ARG A 378 10.64 3.81 6.32
N ALA A 379 11.22 3.73 5.13
CA ALA A 379 12.19 2.70 4.77
C ALA A 379 13.46 2.80 5.66
N GLN A 380 13.98 4.01 5.90
CA GLN A 380 15.10 4.23 6.81
C GLN A 380 14.78 3.79 8.25
N HIS A 381 13.59 4.12 8.75
CA HIS A 381 13.15 3.71 10.09
C HIS A 381 13.11 2.19 10.23
N SER A 382 12.51 1.48 9.27
CA SER A 382 12.44 0.02 9.26
C SER A 382 13.83 -0.62 9.22
N VAL A 383 14.74 -0.07 8.43
CA VAL A 383 16.14 -0.52 8.40
C VAL A 383 16.83 -0.27 9.74
N GLY A 384 16.63 0.87 10.38
CA GLY A 384 17.15 1.19 11.70
C GLY A 384 16.70 0.19 12.77
N CYS A 385 15.40 -0.14 12.77
CA CYS A 385 14.83 -1.17 13.65
C CYS A 385 15.44 -2.55 13.39
N TYR A 386 15.58 -2.95 12.14
CA TYR A 386 16.18 -4.22 11.76
C TYR A 386 17.66 -4.33 12.21
N ARG A 387 18.45 -3.28 11.99
CA ARG A 387 19.88 -3.22 12.37
C ARG A 387 20.07 -3.23 13.89
N SER A 388 19.19 -2.59 14.65
CA SER A 388 19.23 -2.56 16.11
C SER A 388 18.72 -3.85 16.78
N GLY A 389 18.13 -4.78 16.00
CA GLY A 389 17.45 -5.95 16.53
C GLY A 389 16.11 -5.65 17.20
N SER A 390 15.61 -4.42 17.07
CA SER A 390 14.27 -4.04 17.47
C SER A 390 13.24 -4.71 16.55
N MET A 391 12.02 -4.90 17.04
CA MET A 391 10.95 -5.38 16.16
C MET A 391 10.78 -4.39 15.00
N LEU A 392 10.79 -4.92 13.78
CA LEU A 392 10.45 -4.13 12.59
C LEU A 392 9.06 -3.55 12.80
N PRO A 393 8.82 -2.27 12.46
CA PRO A 393 7.48 -1.74 12.46
C PRO A 393 6.62 -2.70 11.62
N LYS A 394 5.59 -3.23 12.19
CA LYS A 394 4.43 -3.70 11.43
C LYS A 394 3.94 -2.43 10.73
N GLY A 395 3.64 -2.48 9.42
CA GLY A 395 3.26 -1.30 8.66
C GLY A 395 2.38 -0.43 9.51
N GLU A 396 2.57 0.92 9.50
CA GLU A 396 1.77 1.77 10.34
C GLU A 396 0.34 1.26 10.31
N GLU A 397 0.04 0.45 11.27
CA GLU A 397 -1.18 0.62 11.94
C GLU A 397 -1.10 2.08 12.44
N GLN A 398 -1.53 3.08 11.62
CA GLN A 398 -2.48 4.03 12.19
C GLN A 398 -3.29 3.13 13.07
N ALA A 399 -3.40 3.40 14.38
CA ALA A 399 -4.14 2.57 15.29
C ALA A 399 -5.51 2.22 14.67
N HIS A 400 -5.49 1.45 13.62
CA HIS A 400 -6.57 0.68 13.12
C HIS A 400 -6.69 -0.36 14.20
N LEU A 401 -7.56 -0.05 15.18
CA LEU A 401 -8.20 -1.08 15.95
C LEU A 401 -8.26 -2.28 15.04
N GLY A 402 -7.50 -3.32 15.41
CA GLY A 402 -7.42 -4.51 14.60
C GLY A 402 -8.83 -4.87 14.19
N ARG A 403 -9.06 -5.10 12.92
CA ARG A 403 -10.41 -5.18 12.33
C ARG A 403 -11.23 -6.33 12.91
N ARG A 404 -10.55 -7.28 13.57
CA ARG A 404 -11.14 -8.46 14.17
C ARG A 404 -10.88 -8.45 15.66
N MET A 405 -11.85 -7.93 16.41
CA MET A 405 -11.84 -8.00 17.87
C MET A 405 -12.49 -9.31 18.31
N PHE A 406 -11.74 -10.15 19.00
CA PHE A 406 -12.29 -11.30 19.68
C PHE A 406 -12.61 -10.94 21.12
N VAL A 407 -13.88 -11.02 21.49
CA VAL A 407 -14.35 -10.79 22.87
C VAL A 407 -14.43 -12.15 23.55
N THR A 408 -13.65 -12.35 24.59
CA THR A 408 -13.68 -13.59 25.36
C THR A 408 -15.03 -13.71 26.11
N HIS A 409 -15.45 -14.93 26.31
CA HIS A 409 -16.64 -15.24 27.13
C HIS A 409 -16.32 -16.45 28.00
N GLY A 410 -16.60 -16.36 29.27
CA GLY A 410 -16.31 -17.40 30.25
C GLY A 410 -16.32 -16.84 31.65
N ARG A 411 -16.38 -17.72 32.64
CA ARG A 411 -16.31 -17.36 34.06
C ARG A 411 -15.01 -17.81 34.72
N THR A 412 -14.25 -18.68 34.06
CA THR A 412 -12.98 -19.19 34.58
C THR A 412 -11.81 -18.73 33.71
N SER A 413 -10.66 -18.53 34.32
CA SER A 413 -9.41 -18.17 33.63
C SER A 413 -9.06 -19.20 32.55
N THR A 414 -9.23 -20.48 32.84
CA THR A 414 -8.92 -21.56 31.88
C THR A 414 -9.74 -21.46 30.60
N GLU A 415 -11.06 -21.24 30.70
CA GLU A 415 -11.92 -21.06 29.52
C GLU A 415 -11.49 -19.89 28.67
N VAL A 416 -11.22 -18.74 29.29
CA VAL A 416 -10.82 -17.50 28.62
C VAL A 416 -9.47 -17.65 27.91
N LEU A 417 -8.48 -18.22 28.60
CA LEU A 417 -7.14 -18.42 28.03
C LEU A 417 -7.13 -19.42 26.88
N GLN A 418 -7.87 -20.53 26.99
CA GLN A 418 -7.99 -21.51 25.90
C GLN A 418 -8.67 -20.92 24.65
N GLN A 419 -9.72 -20.14 24.83
CA GLN A 419 -10.38 -19.44 23.71
C GLN A 419 -9.43 -18.47 23.02
N ALA A 420 -8.75 -17.62 23.80
CA ALA A 420 -7.82 -16.63 23.28
C ALA A 420 -6.62 -17.31 22.58
N GLU A 421 -6.03 -18.32 23.18
CA GLU A 421 -4.91 -19.05 22.59
C GLU A 421 -5.27 -19.68 21.25
N ARG A 422 -6.44 -20.32 21.17
CA ARG A 422 -6.94 -20.90 19.91
C ARG A 422 -7.10 -19.87 18.81
N VAL A 423 -7.72 -18.73 19.14
CA VAL A 423 -7.97 -17.64 18.18
C VAL A 423 -6.67 -16.97 17.75
N LEU A 424 -5.72 -16.77 18.67
CA LEU A 424 -4.41 -16.17 18.39
C LEU A 424 -3.53 -17.10 17.52
N ARG A 425 -3.49 -18.42 17.83
CA ARG A 425 -2.75 -19.40 17.02
C ARG A 425 -3.25 -19.50 15.58
N LEU A 426 -4.55 -19.33 15.38
CA LEU A 426 -5.18 -19.35 14.06
C LEU A 426 -5.10 -17.98 13.34
N GLY A 427 -4.54 -16.94 13.98
CA GLY A 427 -4.47 -15.59 13.42
C GLY A 427 -5.84 -14.97 13.14
N LEU A 428 -6.88 -15.33 13.92
CA LEU A 428 -8.26 -14.92 13.69
C LEU A 428 -8.65 -13.63 14.42
N ALA A 429 -7.80 -13.10 15.29
CA ALA A 429 -8.02 -11.83 15.99
C ALA A 429 -6.83 -10.90 15.90
N ASP A 430 -7.13 -9.64 15.71
CA ASP A 430 -6.17 -8.54 15.70
C ASP A 430 -6.19 -7.78 17.05
N ILE A 431 -7.27 -7.97 17.84
CA ILE A 431 -7.45 -7.45 19.20
C ILE A 431 -8.14 -8.53 20.03
N ILE A 432 -7.74 -8.70 21.28
CA ILE A 432 -8.46 -9.49 22.26
C ILE A 432 -9.11 -8.55 23.28
N GLN A 433 -10.39 -8.73 23.52
CA GLN A 433 -11.10 -8.06 24.64
C GLN A 433 -11.39 -9.09 25.73
N LEU A 434 -10.81 -8.89 26.91
CA LEU A 434 -11.14 -9.67 28.10
C LEU A 434 -12.52 -9.25 28.65
N ARG A 435 -13.47 -10.19 28.62
CA ARG A 435 -14.81 -9.96 29.18
C ARG A 435 -15.22 -11.18 30.01
N MET A 436 -15.33 -10.97 31.34
CA MET A 436 -15.66 -12.01 32.32
C MET A 436 -16.81 -11.51 33.23
N LYS A 437 -18.03 -11.48 32.67
CA LYS A 437 -19.19 -11.01 33.45
C LYS A 437 -19.54 -11.98 34.59
N GLY A 438 -19.67 -11.43 35.81
CA GLY A 438 -20.03 -12.17 37.00
C GLY A 438 -18.90 -12.88 37.71
N SER A 439 -17.65 -12.68 37.28
CA SER A 439 -16.45 -13.06 38.02
C SER A 439 -16.06 -11.95 39.01
N ASP A 440 -15.39 -12.33 40.08
CA ASP A 440 -14.85 -11.37 41.05
C ASP A 440 -13.63 -10.64 40.49
N TRP A 441 -13.31 -9.48 41.07
CA TRP A 441 -12.25 -8.59 40.60
C TRP A 441 -10.86 -9.28 40.61
N ALA A 442 -10.55 -10.10 41.63
CA ALA A 442 -9.27 -10.78 41.74
C ALA A 442 -9.09 -11.81 40.61
N THR A 443 -10.13 -12.60 40.33
CA THR A 443 -10.13 -13.55 39.21
C THR A 443 -9.95 -12.85 37.87
N ILE A 444 -10.61 -11.69 37.64
CA ILE A 444 -10.44 -10.91 36.39
C ILE A 444 -9.02 -10.39 36.30
N LEU A 445 -8.43 -9.86 37.39
CA LEU A 445 -7.06 -9.34 37.39
C LEU A 445 -6.03 -10.42 37.07
N ASP A 446 -6.12 -11.58 37.71
CA ASP A 446 -5.16 -12.67 37.48
C ASP A 446 -5.31 -13.20 36.04
N THR A 447 -6.54 -13.38 35.55
CA THR A 447 -6.79 -13.75 34.16
C THR A 447 -6.25 -12.72 33.18
N ALA A 448 -6.40 -11.41 33.50
CA ALA A 448 -5.92 -10.33 32.65
C ALA A 448 -4.38 -10.32 32.53
N ARG A 449 -3.64 -10.66 33.60
CA ARG A 449 -2.19 -10.79 33.59
C ARG A 449 -1.72 -11.94 32.69
N ASP A 450 -2.33 -13.11 32.87
CA ASP A 450 -2.00 -14.29 32.06
C ASP A 450 -2.35 -14.07 30.58
N LEU A 451 -3.51 -13.48 30.32
CA LEU A 451 -3.96 -13.17 28.98
C LEU A 451 -3.09 -12.09 28.33
N GLN A 452 -2.60 -11.12 29.09
CA GLN A 452 -1.67 -10.11 28.58
C GLN A 452 -0.33 -10.72 28.16
N ALA A 453 0.21 -11.65 28.97
CA ALA A 453 1.42 -12.37 28.60
C ALA A 453 1.23 -13.17 27.30
N LEU A 454 0.07 -13.83 27.17
CA LEU A 454 -0.30 -14.57 25.97
C LEU A 454 -0.45 -13.62 24.75
N CYS A 455 -1.22 -12.54 24.87
CA CYS A 455 -1.42 -11.56 23.81
C CYS A 455 -0.10 -10.94 23.33
N ARG A 456 0.80 -10.59 24.25
CA ARG A 456 2.14 -10.07 23.95
C ARG A 456 2.98 -11.06 23.15
N SER A 457 2.89 -12.36 23.45
CA SER A 457 3.65 -13.38 22.69
C SER A 457 3.22 -13.49 21.23
N PHE A 458 1.99 -13.06 20.90
CA PHE A 458 1.44 -12.99 19.53
C PHE A 458 1.47 -11.57 18.94
N GLY A 459 1.90 -10.56 19.71
CA GLY A 459 1.91 -9.16 19.29
C GLY A 459 0.50 -8.59 19.07
N VAL A 460 -0.51 -9.06 19.80
CA VAL A 460 -1.90 -8.67 19.72
C VAL A 460 -2.27 -7.82 20.94
N PRO A 461 -2.88 -6.62 20.79
CA PRO A 461 -3.29 -5.78 21.91
C PRO A 461 -4.42 -6.40 22.72
N LEU A 462 -4.37 -6.14 24.04
CA LEU A 462 -5.38 -6.54 25.02
C LEU A 462 -6.23 -5.36 25.48
N ILE A 463 -7.55 -5.47 25.34
CA ILE A 463 -8.55 -4.54 25.84
C ILE A 463 -9.26 -5.15 27.07
N ILE A 464 -9.41 -4.41 28.13
CA ILE A 464 -10.16 -4.84 29.32
C ILE A 464 -11.60 -4.30 29.25
N ASN A 465 -12.57 -5.16 29.46
CA ASN A 465 -13.97 -4.74 29.48
C ASN A 465 -14.36 -4.15 30.83
N ASP A 466 -14.96 -2.95 30.87
CA ASP A 466 -15.54 -2.21 32.01
C ASP A 466 -14.50 -1.74 33.07
N HIS A 467 -13.41 -2.46 33.31
CA HIS A 467 -12.45 -2.26 34.40
C HIS A 467 -11.25 -1.38 34.02
N VAL A 468 -11.38 -0.05 34.15
CA VAL A 468 -10.29 0.91 33.90
C VAL A 468 -9.14 0.74 34.92
N ASP A 469 -9.45 0.38 36.15
CA ASP A 469 -8.52 0.09 37.23
C ASP A 469 -7.62 -1.11 36.92
N ILE A 470 -8.19 -2.23 36.44
CA ILE A 470 -7.44 -3.40 36.01
C ILE A 470 -6.56 -3.05 34.79
N ALA A 471 -7.12 -2.34 33.82
CA ALA A 471 -6.38 -1.91 32.62
C ALA A 471 -5.15 -1.06 33.01
N ALA A 472 -5.30 -0.14 33.98
CA ALA A 472 -4.20 0.65 34.52
C ALA A 472 -3.15 -0.18 35.27
N LEU A 473 -3.60 -1.11 36.13
CA LEU A 473 -2.71 -1.95 36.96
C LEU A 473 -1.79 -2.85 36.13
N ILE A 474 -2.28 -3.40 35.04
CA ILE A 474 -1.48 -4.29 34.19
C ILE A 474 -0.86 -3.56 33.01
N SER A 475 -1.11 -2.24 32.85
CA SER A 475 -0.73 -1.49 31.65
C SER A 475 -1.24 -2.18 30.38
N ALA A 476 -2.54 -2.47 30.34
CA ALA A 476 -3.18 -3.02 29.15
C ALA A 476 -3.22 -1.98 28.03
N ASP A 477 -3.40 -2.44 26.78
CA ASP A 477 -3.44 -1.54 25.62
C ASP A 477 -4.68 -0.66 25.58
N GLY A 478 -5.73 -0.99 26.35
CA GLY A 478 -6.91 -0.15 26.47
C GLY A 478 -8.06 -0.75 27.27
N VAL A 479 -9.22 -0.09 27.16
CA VAL A 479 -10.45 -0.45 27.86
C VAL A 479 -11.67 -0.28 26.96
N HIS A 480 -12.68 -1.14 27.12
CA HIS A 480 -14.00 -0.98 26.50
C HIS A 480 -15.04 -0.70 27.59
N LEU A 481 -15.77 0.41 27.45
CA LEU A 481 -16.68 0.94 28.46
C LEU A 481 -18.13 0.80 28.01
N GLY A 482 -18.99 0.34 28.90
CA GLY A 482 -20.44 0.35 28.75
C GLY A 482 -21.05 1.74 29.01
N LYS A 483 -22.37 1.85 28.92
CA LYS A 483 -23.09 3.14 29.06
C LYS A 483 -23.01 3.70 30.50
N GLU A 484 -22.95 2.84 31.49
CA GLU A 484 -22.97 3.17 32.92
C GLU A 484 -21.56 3.22 33.53
N ASP A 485 -20.51 2.88 32.73
CA ASP A 485 -19.15 2.89 33.20
C ASP A 485 -18.52 4.30 33.20
N LEU A 486 -17.25 4.36 33.59
CA LEU A 486 -16.49 5.61 33.63
C LEU A 486 -16.52 6.30 32.26
N SER A 487 -16.59 7.64 32.26
CA SER A 487 -16.58 8.37 30.98
C SER A 487 -15.26 8.16 30.20
N PRO A 488 -15.27 8.13 28.86
CA PRO A 488 -14.05 8.00 28.06
C PRO A 488 -13.00 9.06 28.37
N THR A 489 -13.42 10.28 28.76
CA THR A 489 -12.52 11.38 29.13
C THR A 489 -11.77 11.05 30.42
N LEU A 490 -12.44 10.52 31.44
CA LEU A 490 -11.81 10.13 32.70
C LEU A 490 -10.92 8.89 32.51
N ALA A 491 -11.39 7.92 31.73
CA ALA A 491 -10.56 6.75 31.39
C ALA A 491 -9.27 7.17 30.66
N ARG A 492 -9.34 8.15 29.76
CA ARG A 492 -8.18 8.74 29.07
C ARG A 492 -7.19 9.39 30.03
N GLN A 493 -7.70 10.10 31.05
CA GLN A 493 -6.84 10.70 32.08
C GLN A 493 -6.09 9.67 32.92
N ILE A 494 -6.71 8.52 33.19
CA ILE A 494 -6.11 7.43 33.98
C ILE A 494 -5.12 6.63 33.14
N LEU A 495 -5.49 6.27 31.91
CA LEU A 495 -4.72 5.33 31.05
C LEU A 495 -3.70 6.03 30.15
N GLY A 496 -3.78 7.35 30.02
CA GLY A 496 -2.87 8.12 29.18
C GLY A 496 -3.34 8.27 27.72
N PRO A 497 -2.60 9.08 26.91
CA PRO A 497 -3.04 9.49 25.57
C PRO A 497 -3.02 8.35 24.54
N SER A 498 -2.18 7.33 24.73
CA SER A 498 -2.01 6.20 23.80
C SER A 498 -2.98 5.05 24.00
N ALA A 499 -3.71 5.00 25.12
CA ALA A 499 -4.62 3.90 25.41
C ALA A 499 -5.79 3.82 24.43
N LEU A 500 -6.17 2.61 24.02
CA LEU A 500 -7.37 2.36 23.22
C LEU A 500 -8.62 2.45 24.11
N ILE A 501 -9.55 3.33 23.79
CA ILE A 501 -10.79 3.47 24.56
C ILE A 501 -11.98 3.27 23.66
N GLY A 502 -12.65 2.12 23.82
CA GLY A 502 -13.92 1.80 23.20
C GLY A 502 -15.11 2.17 24.09
N ARG A 503 -16.26 2.46 23.48
CA ARG A 503 -17.53 2.69 24.21
C ARG A 503 -18.69 2.08 23.46
N THR A 504 -19.57 1.39 24.20
CA THR A 504 -20.87 0.95 23.68
C THR A 504 -21.79 2.16 23.53
N CYS A 505 -22.37 2.36 22.35
CA CYS A 505 -23.34 3.42 22.01
C CYS A 505 -24.77 3.03 22.39
#